data_4aa785af0b0708e06e683ca17734be82
#
_entry.id   4aa785af0b0708e06e683ca17734be82
#
_cell.length_a   1.000
_cell.length_b   1.000
_cell.length_c   1.000
_cell.angle_alpha   90.00
_cell.angle_beta   90.00
_cell.angle_gamma   90.00
#
_symmetry.space_group_name_H-M   'P 1'
#
loop_
_entity.id
_entity.type
_entity.pdbx_description
1 polymer ?
#
loop_
_entity_poly.entity_id
_entity_poly.type
_entity_poly.pdbx_seq_one_letter_code
_entity_poly.pdbx_strand_id
1 'polypeptide(L)'
;TLHPNRPGARIYIIGADNPDALRGIYLDGVIIDEYAQIKQELWNEIIRPALSDRQGWAVFIGTPKGQNQFYEIYQKALASDGWYVCLYTVDETGVIPAEELESMKQDMTEDAIRQELYCDFTASASNILIPIDLVSAAAARRIIEEDIQNAPLVFGVDVARFGDDSCVIFSRKGLCAYEPIVLR
;
A
#
# COMPACT_ATOMS: atom_id res chain seq x y z
N THR A 1 11.53 20.20 22.49
CA THR A 1 12.60 21.15 22.87
C THR A 1 13.90 20.39 22.90
N LEU A 2 14.76 20.61 21.90
CA LEU A 2 16.11 20.10 21.88
C LEU A 2 16.85 20.67 23.09
N HIS A 3 17.41 19.81 23.92
CA HIS A 3 18.15 20.23 25.09
C HIS A 3 19.46 20.91 24.61
N PRO A 4 19.68 22.21 24.86
CA PRO A 4 20.80 22.97 24.28
C PRO A 4 22.19 22.49 24.73
N ASN A 5 22.27 21.57 25.68
CA ASN A 5 23.50 21.10 26.32
C ASN A 5 23.91 19.66 25.99
N ARG A 6 23.33 19.02 24.95
CA ARG A 6 23.85 17.77 24.40
C ARG A 6 24.52 18.05 23.06
N PRO A 7 25.84 18.22 23.02
CA PRO A 7 26.58 18.38 21.77
C PRO A 7 26.43 17.08 20.96
N GLY A 8 25.82 17.18 19.78
CA GLY A 8 25.81 16.07 18.82
C GLY A 8 24.44 15.59 18.32
N ALA A 9 23.29 15.99 18.93
CA ALA A 9 22.00 15.66 18.38
C ALA A 9 21.72 16.50 17.11
N ARG A 10 21.41 15.80 16.01
CA ARG A 10 21.09 16.44 14.72
C ARG A 10 19.76 15.93 14.24
N ILE A 11 18.94 16.82 13.69
CA ILE A 11 17.72 16.49 12.99
C ILE A 11 17.90 16.91 11.54
N TYR A 12 17.61 16.00 10.63
CA TYR A 12 17.62 16.25 9.20
C TYR A 12 16.18 16.16 8.68
N ILE A 13 15.81 17.08 7.80
CA ILE A 13 14.59 17.03 7.01
C ILE A 13 15.03 16.80 5.58
N ILE A 14 14.63 15.67 4.99
CA ILE A 14 15.13 15.23 3.69
C ILE A 14 13.95 14.70 2.88
N GLY A 15 13.92 15.04 1.58
CA GLY A 15 12.96 14.48 0.64
C GLY A 15 13.28 13.03 0.31
N ALA A 16 12.24 12.24 0.07
CA ALA A 16 12.33 10.81 -0.24
C ALA A 16 12.37 10.49 -1.74
N ASP A 17 12.39 11.50 -2.60
CA ASP A 17 12.34 11.35 -4.06
C ASP A 17 13.54 10.60 -4.63
N ASN A 18 14.71 10.79 -4.01
CA ASN A 18 15.94 10.12 -4.39
C ASN A 18 16.47 9.27 -3.22
N PRO A 19 16.07 8.01 -3.11
CA PRO A 19 16.49 7.10 -2.05
C PRO A 19 18.02 6.93 -1.96
N ASP A 20 18.72 6.91 -3.09
CA ASP A 20 20.17 6.69 -3.12
C ASP A 20 20.96 7.82 -2.43
N ALA A 21 20.43 9.03 -2.40
CA ALA A 21 21.06 10.14 -1.68
C ALA A 21 21.09 9.92 -0.15
N LEU A 22 20.32 8.98 0.36
CA LEU A 22 20.23 8.62 1.78
C LEU A 22 21.10 7.42 2.15
N ARG A 23 21.85 6.84 1.19
CA ARG A 23 22.78 5.75 1.49
C ARG A 23 23.96 6.24 2.36
N GLY A 24 24.31 5.43 3.35
CA GLY A 24 25.44 5.71 4.24
C GLY A 24 25.14 6.67 5.39
N ILE A 25 23.88 7.05 5.61
CA ILE A 25 23.48 7.81 6.80
C ILE A 25 23.44 6.92 8.04
N TYR A 26 23.73 7.50 9.20
CA TYR A 26 23.58 6.84 10.50
C TYR A 26 22.37 7.42 11.20
N LEU A 27 21.43 6.56 11.62
CA LEU A 27 20.17 6.99 12.22
C LEU A 27 19.97 6.37 13.60
N ASP A 28 19.66 7.21 14.57
CA ASP A 28 19.13 6.78 15.88
C ASP A 28 17.60 6.64 15.84
N GLY A 29 16.94 7.33 14.91
CA GLY A 29 15.51 7.24 14.67
C GLY A 29 15.11 7.95 13.38
N VAL A 30 13.94 7.59 12.86
CA VAL A 30 13.36 8.19 11.66
C VAL A 30 11.85 8.34 11.81
N ILE A 31 11.33 9.42 11.27
CA ILE A 31 9.91 9.61 11.02
C ILE A 31 9.76 9.67 9.49
N ILE A 32 8.96 8.79 8.94
CA ILE A 32 8.66 8.72 7.52
C ILE A 32 7.21 9.18 7.37
N ASP A 33 7.06 10.39 6.87
CA ASP A 33 5.76 10.99 6.61
C ASP A 33 5.26 10.62 5.23
N GLU A 34 3.95 10.56 5.04
CA GLU A 34 3.28 10.15 3.80
C GLU A 34 3.81 8.82 3.25
N TYR A 35 4.04 7.83 4.14
CA TYR A 35 4.69 6.57 3.76
C TYR A 35 3.98 5.82 2.64
N ALA A 36 2.67 5.96 2.50
CA ALA A 36 1.90 5.39 1.40
C ALA A 36 2.35 5.86 0.01
N GLN A 37 3.05 7.00 -0.09
CA GLN A 37 3.52 7.59 -1.35
C GLN A 37 5.01 7.35 -1.60
N ILE A 38 5.73 6.81 -0.62
CA ILE A 38 7.17 6.58 -0.67
C ILE A 38 7.48 5.24 -1.33
N LYS A 39 8.58 5.17 -2.08
CA LYS A 39 9.04 3.93 -2.70
C LYS A 39 9.47 2.93 -1.62
N GLN A 40 9.07 1.68 -1.77
CA GLN A 40 9.33 0.61 -0.82
C GLN A 40 10.83 0.35 -0.60
N GLU A 41 11.64 0.55 -1.63
CA GLU A 41 13.10 0.37 -1.58
C GLU A 41 13.74 1.30 -0.54
N LEU A 42 13.20 2.51 -0.34
CA LEU A 42 13.72 3.43 0.66
C LEU A 42 13.75 2.80 2.05
N TRP A 43 12.67 2.15 2.45
CA TRP A 43 12.62 1.49 3.75
C TRP A 43 13.48 0.23 3.79
N ASN A 44 13.26 -0.68 2.84
CA ASN A 44 13.84 -2.01 2.91
C ASN A 44 15.35 -2.02 2.72
N GLU A 45 15.87 -1.17 1.81
CA GLU A 45 17.27 -1.22 1.38
C GLU A 45 18.15 -0.15 2.03
N ILE A 46 17.56 0.93 2.53
CA ILE A 46 18.33 2.10 2.98
C ILE A 46 18.07 2.39 4.46
N ILE A 47 16.84 2.69 4.82
CA ILE A 47 16.55 3.19 6.18
C ILE A 47 16.65 2.08 7.21
N ARG A 48 16.06 0.92 6.96
CA ARG A 48 16.09 -0.20 7.89
C ARG A 48 17.52 -0.69 8.19
N PRO A 49 18.42 -0.87 7.21
CA PRO A 49 19.82 -1.15 7.47
C PRO A 49 20.50 -0.05 8.29
N ALA A 50 20.27 1.24 7.97
CA ALA A 50 20.86 2.36 8.67
C ALA A 50 20.47 2.46 10.16
N LEU A 51 19.25 2.00 10.50
CA LEU A 51 18.79 1.91 11.88
C LEU A 51 19.35 0.71 12.63
N SER A 52 19.68 -0.37 11.93
CA SER A 52 20.09 -1.64 12.55
C SER A 52 21.37 -1.52 13.36
N ASP A 53 22.32 -0.72 12.92
CA ASP A 53 23.61 -0.52 13.59
C ASP A 53 23.47 0.10 14.99
N ARG A 54 22.40 0.88 15.20
CA ARG A 54 22.17 1.59 16.46
C ARG A 54 20.91 1.12 17.20
N GLN A 55 20.26 0.06 16.72
CA GLN A 55 18.97 -0.39 17.24
C GLN A 55 17.96 0.77 17.29
N GLY A 56 17.98 1.58 16.25
CA GLY A 56 17.16 2.77 16.14
C GLY A 56 15.66 2.47 15.97
N TRP A 57 14.85 3.50 16.11
CA TRP A 57 13.40 3.41 16.00
C TRP A 57 12.90 4.03 14.70
N ALA A 58 11.70 3.62 14.26
CA ALA A 58 11.01 4.20 13.11
C ALA A 58 9.55 4.50 13.43
N VAL A 59 9.05 5.61 12.88
CA VAL A 59 7.64 5.96 12.89
C VAL A 59 7.20 6.12 11.44
N PHE A 60 6.08 5.49 11.09
CA PHE A 60 5.45 5.60 9.78
C PHE A 60 4.14 6.36 9.96
N ILE A 61 3.96 7.44 9.23
CA ILE A 61 2.79 8.29 9.29
C ILE A 61 2.24 8.46 7.88
N GLY A 62 0.94 8.63 7.77
CA GLY A 62 0.28 8.95 6.50
C GLY A 62 -1.15 8.46 6.46
N THR A 63 -1.79 8.79 5.36
CA THR A 63 -3.13 8.32 5.01
C THR A 63 -3.03 7.04 4.17
N PRO A 64 -3.91 6.05 4.36
CA PRO A 64 -3.98 4.88 3.49
C PRO A 64 -4.09 5.25 2.01
N LYS A 65 -3.44 4.46 1.15
CA LYS A 65 -3.54 4.61 -0.30
C LYS A 65 -3.62 3.24 -0.97
N GLY A 66 -4.77 2.60 -0.78
CA GLY A 66 -4.96 1.21 -1.18
C GLY A 66 -4.08 0.22 -0.38
N GLN A 67 -4.00 -1.01 -0.85
CA GLN A 67 -3.22 -2.08 -0.21
C GLN A 67 -1.77 -2.10 -0.73
N ASN A 68 -1.04 -1.05 -0.46
CA ASN A 68 0.36 -0.86 -0.83
C ASN A 68 1.31 -1.22 0.33
N GLN A 69 2.58 -0.81 0.24
CA GLN A 69 3.60 -1.06 1.28
C GLN A 69 3.23 -0.51 2.65
N PHE A 70 2.37 0.53 2.74
CA PHE A 70 1.88 1.04 4.03
C PHE A 70 0.88 0.08 4.67
N TYR A 71 0.01 -0.51 3.85
CA TYR A 71 -0.87 -1.58 4.31
C TYR A 71 -0.09 -2.81 4.76
N GLU A 72 0.94 -3.22 4.02
CA GLU A 72 1.77 -4.38 4.38
C GLU A 72 2.46 -4.18 5.73
N ILE A 73 3.05 -3.00 5.98
CA ILE A 73 3.71 -2.71 7.25
C ILE A 73 2.70 -2.59 8.39
N TYR A 74 1.51 -2.04 8.13
CA TYR A 74 0.40 -1.98 9.08
C TYR A 74 -0.05 -3.38 9.51
N GLN A 75 -0.30 -4.28 8.57
CA GLN A 75 -0.68 -5.68 8.86
C GLN A 75 0.43 -6.41 9.64
N LYS A 76 1.67 -6.23 9.23
CA LYS A 76 2.82 -6.79 9.95
C LYS A 76 2.92 -6.26 11.38
N ALA A 77 2.70 -4.98 11.58
CA ALA A 77 2.75 -4.36 12.89
C ALA A 77 1.65 -4.87 13.82
N LEU A 78 0.44 -5.08 13.30
CA LEU A 78 -0.68 -5.68 14.05
C LEU A 78 -0.38 -7.12 14.51
N ALA A 79 0.40 -7.87 13.73
CA ALA A 79 0.72 -9.27 13.98
C ALA A 79 2.03 -9.47 14.78
N SER A 80 2.73 -8.40 15.17
CA SER A 80 4.07 -8.49 15.75
C SER A 80 4.18 -7.74 17.06
N ASP A 81 4.84 -8.35 18.05
CA ASP A 81 5.24 -7.66 19.26
C ASP A 81 6.30 -6.58 18.96
N GLY A 82 6.35 -5.55 19.78
CA GLY A 82 7.32 -4.45 19.67
C GLY A 82 6.92 -3.34 18.71
N TRP A 83 5.70 -3.39 18.16
CA TRP A 83 5.10 -2.31 17.40
C TRP A 83 3.97 -1.64 18.19
N TYR A 84 3.91 -0.32 18.07
CA TYR A 84 2.74 0.45 18.46
C TYR A 84 1.99 0.84 17.19
N VAL A 85 0.69 0.56 17.15
CA VAL A 85 -0.17 0.86 16.00
C VAL A 85 -1.35 1.68 16.49
N CYS A 86 -1.61 2.77 15.80
CA CYS A 86 -2.83 3.56 15.98
C CYS A 86 -3.41 3.95 14.61
N LEU A 87 -4.71 4.00 14.56
CA LEU A 87 -5.47 4.48 13.41
C LEU A 87 -6.56 5.38 14.00
N TYR A 88 -6.68 6.58 13.48
CA TYR A 88 -7.65 7.56 13.95
C TYR A 88 -8.49 8.05 12.77
N THR A 89 -9.78 7.87 12.86
CA THR A 89 -10.75 8.43 11.93
C THR A 89 -11.09 9.88 12.29
N VAL A 90 -11.69 10.59 11.36
CA VAL A 90 -12.16 11.97 11.61
C VAL A 90 -13.14 12.04 12.77
N ASP A 91 -13.99 11.03 12.91
CA ASP A 91 -15.01 10.98 13.97
C ASP A 91 -14.38 10.77 15.36
N GLU A 92 -13.30 10.01 15.45
CA GLU A 92 -12.59 9.76 16.70
C GLU A 92 -11.74 10.95 17.14
N THR A 93 -11.16 11.68 16.19
CA THR A 93 -10.33 12.84 16.51
C THR A 93 -11.12 14.07 16.85
N GLY A 94 -12.27 14.27 16.21
CA GLY A 94 -13.12 15.46 16.37
C GLY A 94 -12.38 16.79 16.08
N VAL A 95 -11.28 16.74 15.33
CA VAL A 95 -10.43 17.92 15.05
C VAL A 95 -11.11 18.86 14.05
N ILE A 96 -11.91 18.31 13.13
CA ILE A 96 -12.62 19.08 12.11
C ILE A 96 -14.02 19.38 12.64
N PRO A 97 -14.44 20.67 12.66
CA PRO A 97 -15.82 21.03 13.01
C PRO A 97 -16.83 20.33 12.09
N ALA A 98 -18.00 19.97 12.64
CA ALA A 98 -19.02 19.21 11.88
C ALA A 98 -19.48 19.92 10.61
N GLU A 99 -19.64 21.25 10.65
CA GLU A 99 -20.02 22.05 9.50
C GLU A 99 -18.96 22.00 8.38
N GLU A 100 -17.69 22.10 8.75
CA GLU A 100 -16.57 22.01 7.81
C GLU A 100 -16.45 20.59 7.24
N LEU A 101 -16.63 19.56 8.08
CA LEU A 101 -16.61 18.17 7.63
C LEU A 101 -17.69 17.87 6.59
N GLU A 102 -18.88 18.39 6.77
CA GLU A 102 -19.98 18.23 5.79
C GLU A 102 -19.68 18.99 4.49
N SER A 103 -19.08 20.16 4.57
CA SER A 103 -18.63 20.91 3.40
C SER A 103 -17.56 20.14 2.62
N MET A 104 -16.54 19.61 3.32
CA MET A 104 -15.48 18.80 2.69
C MET A 104 -16.05 17.57 1.97
N LYS A 105 -17.01 16.88 2.59
CA LYS A 105 -17.62 15.68 1.99
C LYS A 105 -18.39 15.98 0.70
N GLN A 106 -18.92 17.19 0.52
CA GLN A 106 -19.58 17.58 -0.73
C GLN A 106 -18.61 17.72 -1.91
N ASP A 107 -17.34 18.07 -1.63
CA ASP A 107 -16.31 18.28 -2.65
C ASP A 107 -15.48 17.00 -2.92
N MET A 108 -15.65 15.96 -2.10
CA MET A 108 -14.88 14.72 -2.19
C MET A 108 -15.68 13.58 -2.82
N THR A 109 -14.99 12.68 -3.49
CA THR A 109 -15.57 11.41 -3.91
C THR A 109 -15.75 10.47 -2.71
N GLU A 110 -16.68 9.52 -2.78
CA GLU A 110 -16.92 8.55 -1.72
C GLU A 110 -15.64 7.77 -1.35
N ASP A 111 -14.84 7.36 -2.34
CA ASP A 111 -13.56 6.70 -2.12
C ASP A 111 -12.56 7.60 -1.41
N ALA A 112 -12.50 8.88 -1.78
CA ALA A 112 -11.64 9.85 -1.09
C ALA A 112 -12.07 10.09 0.36
N ILE A 113 -13.38 10.15 0.62
CA ILE A 113 -13.92 10.23 1.98
C ILE A 113 -13.48 9.03 2.81
N ARG A 114 -13.68 7.81 2.29
CA ARG A 114 -13.29 6.57 2.97
C ARG A 114 -11.79 6.53 3.24
N GLN A 115 -10.98 6.93 2.27
CA GLN A 115 -9.52 6.92 2.38
C GLN A 115 -9.00 7.97 3.36
N GLU A 116 -9.34 9.24 3.12
CA GLU A 116 -8.74 10.39 3.81
C GLU A 116 -9.34 10.64 5.20
N LEU A 117 -10.64 10.42 5.36
CA LEU A 117 -11.34 10.71 6.60
C LEU A 117 -11.54 9.47 7.50
N TYR A 118 -11.64 8.29 6.88
CA TYR A 118 -11.90 7.05 7.60
C TYR A 118 -10.76 6.04 7.56
N CYS A 119 -9.62 6.39 6.99
CA CYS A 119 -8.42 5.56 6.94
C CYS A 119 -8.65 4.16 6.34
N ASP A 120 -9.51 4.06 5.35
CA ASP A 120 -9.89 2.79 4.73
C ASP A 120 -8.88 2.37 3.66
N PHE A 121 -8.11 1.33 3.94
CA PHE A 121 -7.15 0.75 2.99
C PHE A 121 -7.80 0.04 1.79
N THR A 122 -9.12 -0.20 1.84
CA THR A 122 -9.84 -0.84 0.73
C THR A 122 -10.47 0.17 -0.23
N ALA A 123 -10.48 1.45 0.13
CA ALA A 123 -10.97 2.50 -0.76
C ALA A 123 -10.14 2.51 -2.05
N SER A 124 -10.83 2.52 -3.18
CA SER A 124 -10.19 2.49 -4.50
C SER A 124 -9.49 3.81 -4.76
N ALA A 125 -8.19 3.78 -5.04
CA ALA A 125 -7.53 4.95 -5.60
C ALA A 125 -8.14 5.26 -6.98
N SER A 126 -8.43 6.51 -7.26
CA SER A 126 -9.10 7.00 -8.48
C SER A 126 -8.46 6.55 -9.82
N ASN A 127 -7.27 5.99 -9.78
CA ASN A 127 -6.51 5.48 -10.92
C ASN A 127 -6.43 3.94 -11.00
N ILE A 128 -7.20 3.22 -10.19
CA ILE A 128 -7.21 1.75 -10.24
C ILE A 128 -8.24 1.30 -11.26
N LEU A 129 -7.80 0.60 -12.29
CA LEU A 129 -8.66 0.07 -13.35
C LEU A 129 -9.67 -0.96 -12.80
N ILE A 130 -9.24 -1.81 -11.86
CA ILE A 130 -10.06 -2.83 -11.22
C ILE A 130 -9.89 -2.72 -9.70
N PRO A 131 -10.92 -2.24 -8.98
CA PRO A 131 -10.91 -2.14 -7.52
C PRO A 131 -10.66 -3.49 -6.83
N ILE A 132 -9.95 -3.49 -5.71
CA ILE A 132 -9.56 -4.72 -4.99
C ILE A 132 -10.77 -5.50 -4.47
N ASP A 133 -11.84 -4.81 -4.09
CA ASP A 133 -13.10 -5.43 -3.67
C ASP A 133 -13.74 -6.24 -4.79
N LEU A 134 -13.69 -5.76 -6.05
CA LEU A 134 -14.13 -6.52 -7.23
C LEU A 134 -13.26 -7.74 -7.48
N VAL A 135 -11.93 -7.62 -7.31
CA VAL A 135 -11.01 -8.76 -7.42
C VAL A 135 -11.31 -9.80 -6.35
N SER A 136 -11.47 -9.36 -5.10
CA SER A 136 -11.78 -10.24 -3.97
C SER A 136 -13.14 -10.93 -4.13
N ALA A 137 -14.15 -10.19 -4.57
CA ALA A 137 -15.48 -10.75 -4.87
C ALA A 137 -15.42 -11.76 -6.01
N ALA A 138 -14.63 -11.50 -7.05
CA ALA A 138 -14.45 -12.42 -8.15
C ALA A 138 -13.72 -13.71 -7.70
N ALA A 139 -12.66 -13.58 -6.90
CA ALA A 139 -11.91 -14.71 -6.36
C ALA A 139 -12.73 -15.58 -5.39
N ALA A 140 -13.61 -14.97 -4.61
CA ALA A 140 -14.49 -15.68 -3.67
C ALA A 140 -15.71 -16.32 -4.35
N ARG A 141 -15.99 -16.02 -5.62
CA ARG A 141 -17.16 -16.52 -6.33
C ARG A 141 -17.04 -18.02 -6.58
N ARG A 142 -18.01 -18.76 -6.12
CA ARG A 142 -18.15 -20.19 -6.45
C ARG A 142 -18.88 -20.32 -7.80
N ILE A 143 -18.22 -20.89 -8.78
CA ILE A 143 -18.79 -21.18 -10.10
C ILE A 143 -18.99 -22.69 -10.19
N ILE A 144 -20.18 -23.12 -10.58
CA ILE A 144 -20.52 -24.52 -10.86
C ILE A 144 -20.55 -24.77 -12.37
N GLU A 145 -20.39 -26.02 -12.79
CA GLU A 145 -20.29 -26.38 -14.21
C GLU A 145 -21.53 -25.98 -15.01
N GLU A 146 -22.71 -26.05 -14.39
CA GLU A 146 -23.99 -25.64 -14.99
C GLU A 146 -24.01 -24.18 -15.40
N ASP A 147 -23.35 -23.30 -14.65
CA ASP A 147 -23.31 -21.86 -14.93
C ASP A 147 -22.54 -21.50 -16.19
N ILE A 148 -21.59 -22.36 -16.58
CA ILE A 148 -20.65 -22.09 -17.67
C ILE A 148 -20.75 -23.08 -18.83
N GLN A 149 -21.60 -24.13 -18.75
CA GLN A 149 -21.63 -25.21 -19.72
C GLN A 149 -21.82 -24.70 -21.16
N ASN A 150 -22.67 -23.69 -21.37
CA ASN A 150 -22.98 -23.13 -22.67
C ASN A 150 -22.08 -21.94 -23.08
N ALA A 151 -21.15 -21.54 -22.20
CA ALA A 151 -20.24 -20.45 -22.50
C ALA A 151 -19.09 -20.92 -23.42
N PRO A 152 -18.64 -20.09 -24.35
CA PRO A 152 -17.48 -20.43 -25.19
C PRO A 152 -16.21 -20.47 -24.35
N LEU A 153 -15.33 -21.40 -24.70
CA LEU A 153 -13.95 -21.42 -24.21
C LEU A 153 -13.14 -20.41 -25.01
N VAL A 154 -12.51 -19.45 -24.30
CA VAL A 154 -11.72 -18.37 -24.91
C VAL A 154 -10.28 -18.48 -24.40
N PHE A 155 -9.33 -18.26 -25.29
CA PHE A 155 -7.91 -18.24 -24.99
C PHE A 155 -7.35 -16.83 -25.19
N GLY A 156 -6.58 -16.35 -24.22
CA GLY A 156 -5.66 -15.24 -24.37
C GLY A 156 -4.24 -15.79 -24.46
N VAL A 157 -3.46 -15.30 -25.39
CA VAL A 157 -2.07 -15.75 -25.59
C VAL A 157 -1.16 -14.54 -25.60
N ASP A 158 -0.21 -14.54 -24.66
CA ASP A 158 0.89 -13.59 -24.62
C ASP A 158 2.16 -14.30 -25.07
N VAL A 159 2.74 -13.84 -26.16
CA VAL A 159 3.87 -14.51 -26.81
C VAL A 159 5.16 -13.76 -26.52
N ALA A 160 6.05 -14.36 -25.75
CA ALA A 160 7.41 -13.88 -25.61
C ALA A 160 8.22 -14.15 -26.88
N ARG A 161 8.96 -13.15 -27.35
CA ARG A 161 9.75 -13.27 -28.59
C ARG A 161 11.18 -13.74 -28.35
N PHE A 162 11.87 -13.13 -27.40
CA PHE A 162 13.26 -13.40 -27.05
C PHE A 162 13.54 -12.94 -25.62
N GLY A 163 14.45 -13.61 -24.92
CA GLY A 163 14.90 -13.23 -23.57
C GLY A 163 14.35 -14.14 -22.47
N ASP A 164 14.32 -13.63 -21.27
CA ASP A 164 13.87 -14.36 -20.07
C ASP A 164 12.34 -14.35 -19.86
N ASP A 165 11.61 -13.73 -20.78
CA ASP A 165 10.15 -13.67 -20.75
C ASP A 165 9.53 -15.03 -21.09
N SER A 166 8.37 -15.32 -20.53
CA SER A 166 7.62 -16.56 -20.74
C SER A 166 6.40 -16.33 -21.64
N CYS A 167 6.12 -17.28 -22.56
CA CYS A 167 4.83 -17.31 -23.24
C CYS A 167 3.76 -17.78 -22.26
N VAL A 168 2.60 -17.11 -22.25
CA VAL A 168 1.49 -17.45 -21.35
C VAL A 168 0.24 -17.69 -22.17
N ILE A 169 -0.41 -18.83 -21.93
CA ILE A 169 -1.74 -19.14 -22.46
C ILE A 169 -2.72 -19.12 -21.29
N PHE A 170 -3.67 -18.20 -21.34
CA PHE A 170 -4.70 -18.06 -20.34
C PHE A 170 -6.06 -18.43 -20.91
N SER A 171 -6.76 -19.36 -20.28
CA SER A 171 -8.07 -19.81 -20.75
C SER A 171 -9.19 -19.40 -19.80
N ARG A 172 -10.36 -19.10 -20.39
CA ARG A 172 -11.56 -18.70 -19.68
C ARG A 172 -12.81 -19.30 -20.33
N LYS A 173 -13.71 -19.83 -19.52
CA LYS A 173 -15.04 -20.27 -19.97
C LYS A 173 -16.11 -19.55 -19.16
N GLY A 174 -16.90 -18.70 -19.79
CA GLY A 174 -17.84 -17.82 -19.08
C GLY A 174 -17.12 -16.94 -18.05
N LEU A 175 -17.53 -17.03 -16.79
CA LEU A 175 -16.91 -16.31 -15.67
C LEU A 175 -15.79 -17.11 -14.98
N CYS A 176 -15.52 -18.33 -15.40
CA CYS A 176 -14.48 -19.17 -14.84
C CYS A 176 -13.17 -18.98 -15.60
N ALA A 177 -12.13 -18.53 -14.89
CA ALA A 177 -10.76 -18.51 -15.36
C ALA A 177 -10.04 -19.77 -14.89
N TYR A 178 -9.22 -20.35 -15.76
CA TYR A 178 -8.42 -21.53 -15.45
C TYR A 178 -6.97 -21.13 -15.17
N GLU A 179 -6.23 -22.03 -14.58
CA GLU A 179 -4.81 -21.82 -14.33
C GLU A 179 -4.04 -21.56 -15.63
N PRO A 180 -3.20 -20.52 -15.69
CA PRO A 180 -2.44 -20.20 -16.89
C PRO A 180 -1.39 -21.27 -17.20
N ILE A 181 -1.20 -21.58 -18.48
CA ILE A 181 -0.11 -22.41 -18.97
C ILE A 181 1.07 -21.49 -19.31
N VAL A 182 2.18 -21.68 -18.61
CA VAL A 182 3.40 -20.91 -18.79
C VAL A 182 4.44 -21.76 -19.53
N LEU A 183 4.88 -21.28 -20.68
CA LEU A 183 5.90 -21.93 -21.52
C LEU A 183 7.18 -21.08 -21.48
N ARG A 184 8.30 -21.70 -21.19
CA ARG A 184 9.65 -21.12 -21.18
C ARG A 184 10.47 -21.62 -22.33
#